data_17b3f02b7b16a413383810a0c21c1292
#
_entry.id   17b3f02b7b16a413383810a0c21c1292
#
_cell.length_a   1.000
_cell.length_b   1.000
_cell.length_c   1.000
_cell.angle_alpha   90.00
_cell.angle_beta   90.00
_cell.angle_gamma   90.00
#
_symmetry.space_group_name_H-M   'P 1'
#
loop_
_entity.id
_entity.type
_entity.pdbx_description
1 polymer ?
#
loop_
_entity_poly.entity_id
_entity_poly.type
_entity_poly.pdbx_seq_one_letter_code
_entity_poly.pdbx_strand_id
1 'polypeptide(L)'
;MAHQAREKKISRRGLLLAGLAISLFQIRAAGTLDVLFDGDNLRVAAPGLHFLTGKPLERLMNADTVTFLTQLTVYSDEHGTIFRRIPERLVVSYDLWEQKFSVTIPGPYKRSMPNLTAAQAEAWCIDQLAISTLGLPPDRPFWLQFEMRTTERRELAGVVGDSGISLSSLIDIFSHPAGGDLYWSRSAGPLRLRDLPRIRAFRGKIG
;
A
#
# COMPACT_ATOMS: atom_id res chain seq x y z
N MET A 1 -65.58 -39.33 35.07
CA MET A 1 -65.26 -37.87 35.10
C MET A 1 -64.16 -37.62 34.05
N ALA A 2 -64.56 -36.99 32.96
CA ALA A 2 -63.72 -36.81 31.80
C ALA A 2 -63.01 -35.44 31.87
N HIS A 3 -61.71 -35.40 31.73
CA HIS A 3 -60.99 -34.15 31.54
C HIS A 3 -60.48 -34.09 30.09
N GLN A 4 -61.13 -33.21 29.30
CA GLN A 4 -60.76 -32.90 27.93
C GLN A 4 -59.49 -32.03 27.94
N ALA A 5 -58.42 -32.52 27.37
CA ALA A 5 -57.24 -31.74 27.00
C ALA A 5 -57.52 -31.06 25.65
N ARG A 6 -57.48 -29.75 25.65
CA ARG A 6 -57.69 -28.85 24.49
C ARG A 6 -56.40 -28.68 23.73
N GLU A 7 -56.22 -29.37 22.62
CA GLU A 7 -55.09 -29.16 21.71
C GLU A 7 -55.17 -27.79 21.06
N LYS A 8 -54.13 -26.98 21.29
CA LYS A 8 -53.94 -25.68 20.67
C LYS A 8 -53.23 -25.84 19.35
N LYS A 9 -53.98 -25.76 18.27
CA LYS A 9 -53.51 -25.81 16.88
C LYS A 9 -52.67 -24.57 16.56
N ILE A 10 -51.35 -24.69 16.54
CA ILE A 10 -50.45 -23.64 16.15
C ILE A 10 -50.43 -23.50 14.63
N SER A 11 -50.91 -22.38 14.13
CA SER A 11 -51.01 -22.02 12.71
C SER A 11 -49.62 -21.86 12.09
N ARG A 12 -49.32 -22.70 11.09
CA ARG A 12 -48.07 -22.70 10.30
C ARG A 12 -48.03 -21.60 9.21
N ARG A 13 -48.52 -20.41 9.44
CA ARG A 13 -48.54 -19.35 8.46
C ARG A 13 -47.95 -18.05 9.06
N GLY A 14 -46.64 -18.02 9.26
CA GLY A 14 -45.98 -16.81 9.79
C GLY A 14 -44.45 -16.87 9.77
N LEU A 15 -43.87 -17.68 8.94
CA LEU A 15 -42.42 -17.88 8.92
C LEU A 15 -41.85 -17.77 7.51
N LEU A 16 -42.04 -16.64 6.87
CA LEU A 16 -41.34 -16.27 5.63
C LEU A 16 -41.21 -14.75 5.59
N LEU A 17 -40.00 -14.28 5.56
CA LEU A 17 -39.50 -12.93 5.26
C LEU A 17 -38.70 -12.28 6.43
N ALA A 18 -37.73 -13.03 6.97
CA ALA A 18 -36.52 -12.40 7.48
C ALA A 18 -35.48 -12.52 6.36
N GLY A 19 -35.51 -11.58 5.42
CA GLY A 19 -34.48 -11.42 4.42
C GLY A 19 -33.14 -11.17 5.10
N LEU A 20 -32.28 -12.17 5.10
CA LEU A 20 -30.87 -12.05 5.44
C LEU A 20 -30.24 -11.16 4.37
N ALA A 21 -30.15 -9.85 4.64
CA ALA A 21 -29.16 -9.00 4.01
C ALA A 21 -27.79 -9.45 4.52
N ILE A 22 -27.25 -10.50 3.90
CA ILE A 22 -25.85 -10.86 4.06
C ILE A 22 -25.09 -9.71 3.38
N SER A 23 -24.76 -8.71 4.16
CA SER A 23 -23.71 -7.77 3.82
C SER A 23 -22.47 -8.63 3.59
N LEU A 24 -22.10 -8.84 2.34
CA LEU A 24 -20.82 -9.37 1.95
C LEU A 24 -19.75 -8.39 2.44
N PHE A 25 -19.46 -8.41 3.73
CA PHE A 25 -18.19 -7.96 4.26
C PHE A 25 -17.15 -8.86 3.59
N GLN A 26 -16.58 -8.38 2.49
CA GLN A 26 -15.37 -8.97 1.96
C GLN A 26 -14.35 -8.91 3.08
N ILE A 27 -14.11 -10.06 3.72
CA ILE A 27 -12.97 -10.24 4.61
C ILE A 27 -11.76 -10.13 3.69
N ARG A 28 -11.24 -8.90 3.58
CA ARG A 28 -9.97 -8.65 2.89
C ARG A 28 -8.90 -9.38 3.69
N ALA A 29 -8.29 -10.36 3.07
CA ALA A 29 -7.18 -11.07 3.66
C ALA A 29 -6.08 -10.07 4.02
N ALA A 30 -5.58 -10.15 5.25
CA ALA A 30 -4.44 -9.36 5.68
C ALA A 30 -3.28 -9.59 4.70
N GLY A 31 -2.84 -8.52 4.00
CA GLY A 31 -1.76 -8.60 3.03
C GLY A 31 -2.15 -8.45 1.56
N THR A 32 -3.40 -8.08 1.23
CA THR A 32 -3.78 -7.74 -0.14
C THR A 32 -3.23 -6.38 -0.55
N LEU A 33 -2.79 -6.28 -1.79
CA LEU A 33 -2.47 -5.03 -2.45
C LEU A 33 -3.71 -4.58 -3.22
N ASP A 34 -4.28 -3.44 -2.82
CA ASP A 34 -5.37 -2.83 -3.57
C ASP A 34 -4.80 -1.85 -4.59
N VAL A 35 -5.34 -1.86 -5.79
CA VAL A 35 -4.95 -0.96 -6.87
C VAL A 35 -6.11 -0.05 -7.21
N LEU A 36 -5.84 1.24 -7.23
CA LEU A 36 -6.79 2.32 -7.49
C LEU A 36 -6.34 3.10 -8.72
N PHE A 37 -7.28 3.75 -9.41
CA PHE A 37 -7.01 4.55 -10.60
C PHE A 37 -7.51 5.98 -10.42
N ASP A 38 -6.64 6.98 -10.56
CA ASP A 38 -6.99 8.40 -10.41
C ASP A 38 -7.27 9.13 -11.74
N GLY A 39 -7.26 8.39 -12.85
CA GLY A 39 -7.44 8.92 -14.21
C GLY A 39 -6.14 8.96 -15.01
N ASP A 40 -5.02 9.22 -14.37
CA ASP A 40 -3.69 9.31 -14.99
C ASP A 40 -2.69 8.30 -14.42
N ASN A 41 -2.89 7.91 -13.14
CA ASN A 41 -1.95 7.05 -12.44
C ASN A 41 -2.66 5.89 -11.74
N LEU A 42 -1.93 4.79 -11.59
CA LEU A 42 -2.25 3.75 -10.60
C LEU A 42 -1.70 4.19 -9.25
N ARG A 43 -2.50 4.02 -8.22
CA ARG A 43 -2.14 4.17 -6.82
C ARG A 43 -2.34 2.86 -6.11
N VAL A 44 -1.66 2.69 -5.00
CA VAL A 44 -1.76 1.48 -4.20
C VAL A 44 -2.30 1.78 -2.81
N ALA A 45 -3.02 0.82 -2.25
CA ALA A 45 -3.31 0.78 -0.84
C ALA A 45 -2.90 -0.59 -0.30
N ALA A 46 -2.20 -0.58 0.82
CA ALA A 46 -1.66 -1.78 1.46
C ALA A 46 -2.09 -1.79 2.94
N PRO A 47 -3.37 -2.06 3.24
CA PRO A 47 -3.95 -1.87 4.57
C PRO A 47 -3.33 -2.78 5.64
N GLY A 48 -2.67 -3.86 5.24
CA GLY A 48 -1.96 -4.77 6.16
C GLY A 48 -0.46 -4.52 6.26
N LEU A 49 0.05 -3.44 5.66
CA LEU A 49 1.47 -3.11 5.71
C LEU A 49 1.74 -2.18 6.90
N HIS A 50 2.42 -2.71 7.89
CA HIS A 50 2.93 -1.97 9.04
C HIS A 50 4.46 -2.07 9.04
N PHE A 51 5.13 -1.01 8.62
CA PHE A 51 6.58 -1.00 8.46
C PHE A 51 7.32 -0.18 9.53
N LEU A 52 6.60 0.63 10.31
CA LEU A 52 7.15 1.31 11.48
C LEU A 52 7.02 0.44 12.74
N THR A 53 7.54 -0.78 12.66
CA THR A 53 7.51 -1.80 13.72
C THR A 53 8.86 -2.50 13.83
N GLY A 54 9.10 -3.25 14.90
CA GLY A 54 10.34 -4.04 15.12
C GLY A 54 11.60 -3.17 15.02
N LYS A 55 12.64 -3.70 14.38
CA LYS A 55 13.95 -3.03 14.27
C LYS A 55 13.91 -1.63 13.64
N PRO A 56 13.16 -1.36 12.56
CA PRO A 56 13.00 0.01 12.06
C PRO A 56 12.50 0.99 13.13
N LEU A 57 11.49 0.60 13.90
CA LEU A 57 10.97 1.42 15.00
C LEU A 57 12.00 1.62 16.12
N GLU A 58 12.68 0.55 16.52
CA GLU A 58 13.74 0.61 17.55
C GLU A 58 14.84 1.60 17.16
N ARG A 59 15.27 1.61 15.89
CA ARG A 59 16.26 2.55 15.38
C ARG A 59 15.76 3.99 15.44
N LEU A 60 14.51 4.22 15.04
CA LEU A 60 13.87 5.54 15.10
C LEU A 60 13.78 6.06 16.55
N MET A 61 13.42 5.18 17.48
CA MET A 61 13.36 5.53 18.92
C MET A 61 14.74 5.79 19.54
N ASN A 62 15.82 5.34 18.90
CA ASN A 62 17.19 5.65 19.24
C ASN A 62 17.73 6.92 18.52
N ALA A 63 16.83 7.78 18.03
CA ALA A 63 17.16 9.00 17.28
C ALA A 63 17.91 8.77 15.96
N ASP A 64 17.87 7.54 15.41
CA ASP A 64 18.39 7.27 14.08
C ASP A 64 17.34 7.61 13.02
N THR A 65 17.79 7.83 11.81
CA THR A 65 16.92 8.02 10.65
C THR A 65 16.86 6.73 9.84
N VAL A 66 15.66 6.26 9.53
CA VAL A 66 15.46 5.04 8.75
C VAL A 66 15.03 5.40 7.33
N THR A 67 15.70 4.79 6.36
CA THR A 67 15.36 4.92 4.96
C THR A 67 14.69 3.66 4.46
N PHE A 68 13.52 3.84 3.83
CA PHE A 68 12.81 2.81 3.10
C PHE A 68 12.94 3.08 1.61
N LEU A 69 13.33 2.06 0.86
CA LEU A 69 13.22 2.05 -0.59
C LEU A 69 11.95 1.33 -0.97
N THR A 70 11.18 1.95 -1.85
CA THR A 70 9.96 1.37 -2.42
C THR A 70 10.07 1.30 -3.92
N GLN A 71 9.37 0.35 -4.51
CA GLN A 71 9.30 0.18 -5.95
C GLN A 71 7.91 -0.26 -6.37
N LEU A 72 7.32 0.48 -7.31
CA LEU A 72 6.15 0.04 -8.05
C LEU A 72 6.59 -0.44 -9.44
N THR A 73 6.16 -1.65 -9.82
CA THR A 73 6.44 -2.21 -11.13
C THR A 73 5.15 -2.67 -11.78
N VAL A 74 4.89 -2.19 -12.99
CA VAL A 74 3.80 -2.67 -13.85
C VAL A 74 4.38 -3.63 -14.87
N TYR A 75 3.78 -4.81 -14.98
CA TYR A 75 4.10 -5.82 -15.97
C TYR A 75 2.98 -5.90 -17.00
N SER A 76 3.34 -6.01 -18.27
CA SER A 76 2.40 -6.11 -19.40
C SER A 76 1.88 -7.53 -19.62
N ASP A 77 2.50 -8.53 -19.00
CA ASP A 77 2.13 -9.94 -19.08
C ASP A 77 2.48 -10.69 -17.79
N GLU A 78 2.00 -11.93 -17.67
CA GLU A 78 2.28 -12.81 -16.54
C GLU A 78 3.72 -13.34 -16.47
N HIS A 79 4.48 -13.22 -17.57
CA HIS A 79 5.87 -13.67 -17.66
C HIS A 79 6.86 -12.63 -17.16
N GLY A 80 6.37 -11.46 -16.72
CA GLY A 80 7.19 -10.46 -16.08
C GLY A 80 7.82 -9.43 -17.02
N THR A 81 7.27 -9.23 -18.23
CA THR A 81 7.71 -8.14 -19.10
C THR A 81 7.38 -6.80 -18.48
N ILE A 82 8.41 -6.05 -18.08
CA ILE A 82 8.26 -4.77 -17.39
C ILE A 82 7.76 -3.73 -18.38
N PHE A 83 6.55 -3.20 -18.11
CA PHE A 83 6.03 -2.03 -18.81
C PHE A 83 6.57 -0.73 -18.23
N ARG A 84 6.56 -0.60 -16.90
CA ARG A 84 7.04 0.59 -16.18
C ARG A 84 7.47 0.25 -14.78
N ARG A 85 8.49 0.96 -14.29
CA ARG A 85 8.98 0.82 -12.92
C ARG A 85 9.29 2.20 -12.36
N ILE A 86 8.85 2.45 -11.13
CA ILE A 86 9.13 3.69 -10.41
C ILE A 86 9.63 3.33 -9.02
N PRO A 87 10.88 3.65 -8.72
CA PRO A 87 11.41 3.61 -7.36
C PRO A 87 11.11 4.90 -6.62
N GLU A 88 10.97 4.83 -5.31
CA GLU A 88 10.86 5.99 -4.44
C GLU A 88 11.64 5.76 -3.14
N ARG A 89 12.20 6.83 -2.58
CA ARG A 89 12.93 6.79 -1.33
C ARG A 89 12.18 7.56 -0.26
N LEU A 90 11.84 6.89 0.83
CA LEU A 90 11.15 7.45 1.98
C LEU A 90 12.15 7.54 3.14
N VAL A 91 12.35 8.71 3.69
CA VAL A 91 13.23 8.94 4.85
C VAL A 91 12.35 9.28 6.03
N VAL A 92 12.40 8.45 7.06
CA VAL A 92 11.62 8.60 8.28
C VAL A 92 12.54 8.97 9.44
N SER A 93 12.12 9.92 10.24
CA SER A 93 12.73 10.30 11.51
C SER A 93 11.67 10.35 12.61
N TYR A 94 12.11 10.28 13.86
CA TYR A 94 11.24 10.32 15.02
C TYR A 94 11.72 11.40 15.99
N ASP A 95 10.80 12.28 16.40
CA ASP A 95 11.04 13.25 17.44
C ASP A 95 10.74 12.65 18.81
N LEU A 96 11.79 12.53 19.64
CA LEU A 96 11.70 11.91 20.95
C LEU A 96 10.89 12.77 21.96
N TRP A 97 10.85 14.09 21.75
CA TRP A 97 10.16 15.01 22.66
C TRP A 97 8.68 15.06 22.34
N GLU A 98 8.33 15.19 21.08
CA GLU A 98 6.94 15.26 20.64
C GLU A 98 6.31 13.88 20.43
N GLN A 99 7.14 12.83 20.41
CA GLN A 99 6.74 11.45 20.11
C GLN A 99 6.00 11.33 18.78
N LYS A 100 6.55 12.01 17.77
CA LYS A 100 5.97 12.11 16.42
C LYS A 100 6.96 11.72 15.35
N PHE A 101 6.41 11.18 14.27
CA PHE A 101 7.17 10.85 13.07
C PHE A 101 7.18 12.03 12.10
N SER A 102 8.29 12.16 11.37
CA SER A 102 8.40 13.03 10.21
C SER A 102 8.85 12.19 9.02
N VAL A 103 8.20 12.37 7.88
CA VAL A 103 8.55 11.66 6.66
C VAL A 103 9.00 12.66 5.61
N THR A 104 10.07 12.32 4.90
CA THR A 104 10.60 13.11 3.79
C THR A 104 10.82 12.22 2.58
N ILE A 105 10.37 12.67 1.43
CA ILE A 105 10.69 12.12 0.12
C ILE A 105 11.67 13.10 -0.52
N PRO A 106 12.96 12.76 -0.56
CA PRO A 106 13.97 13.62 -1.18
C PRO A 106 13.86 13.57 -2.69
N GLY A 107 14.31 14.61 -3.36
CA GLY A 107 14.28 14.71 -4.81
C GLY A 107 14.16 16.15 -5.26
N PRO A 108 14.02 16.41 -6.58
CA PRO A 108 13.86 17.76 -7.12
C PRO A 108 12.64 18.48 -6.55
N TYR A 109 11.59 17.73 -6.24
CA TYR A 109 10.37 18.23 -5.59
C TYR A 109 10.23 17.56 -4.22
N LYS A 110 11.11 17.99 -3.28
CA LYS A 110 11.10 17.48 -1.92
C LYS A 110 9.70 17.62 -1.31
N ARG A 111 9.15 16.51 -0.83
CA ARG A 111 7.89 16.46 -0.08
C ARG A 111 8.21 16.06 1.36
N SER A 112 7.61 16.71 2.32
CA SER A 112 7.82 16.41 3.73
C SER A 112 6.54 16.62 4.52
N MET A 113 6.29 15.74 5.48
CA MET A 113 5.15 15.81 6.38
C MET A 113 5.64 15.53 7.81
N PRO A 114 5.63 16.52 8.70
CA PRO A 114 5.99 16.37 10.11
C PRO A 114 4.78 16.00 10.98
N ASN A 115 5.04 15.72 12.24
CA ASN A 115 4.06 15.59 13.33
C ASN A 115 3.02 14.46 13.13
N LEU A 116 3.44 13.34 12.57
CA LEU A 116 2.59 12.20 12.28
C LEU A 116 2.62 11.17 13.42
N THR A 117 1.49 10.48 13.63
CA THR A 117 1.49 9.20 14.33
C THR A 117 2.08 8.11 13.41
N ALA A 118 2.43 6.94 13.94
CA ALA A 118 2.95 5.83 13.13
C ALA A 118 1.98 5.47 11.98
N ALA A 119 0.70 5.28 12.27
CA ALA A 119 -0.30 4.95 11.26
C ALA A 119 -0.46 6.05 10.20
N GLN A 120 -0.40 7.34 10.59
CA GLN A 120 -0.44 8.46 9.66
C GLN A 120 0.81 8.51 8.77
N ALA A 121 1.98 8.23 9.34
CA ALA A 121 3.23 8.19 8.59
C ALA A 121 3.23 7.06 7.55
N GLU A 122 2.79 5.87 7.95
CA GLU A 122 2.63 4.72 7.05
C GLU A 122 1.65 5.04 5.92
N ALA A 123 0.46 5.55 6.26
CA ALA A 123 -0.56 5.92 5.27
C ALA A 123 -0.04 6.99 4.31
N TRP A 124 0.57 8.06 4.83
CA TRP A 124 1.11 9.12 4.00
C TRP A 124 2.19 8.62 3.04
N CYS A 125 3.08 7.74 3.47
CA CYS A 125 4.09 7.13 2.62
C CYS A 125 3.47 6.40 1.43
N ILE A 126 2.44 5.59 1.67
CA ILE A 126 1.79 4.82 0.62
C ILE A 126 1.00 5.72 -0.32
N ASP A 127 0.32 6.75 0.19
CA ASP A 127 -0.43 7.71 -0.61
C ASP A 127 0.45 8.52 -1.59
N GLN A 128 1.74 8.65 -1.30
CA GLN A 128 2.67 9.33 -2.22
C GLN A 128 3.07 8.48 -3.44
N LEU A 129 2.83 7.17 -3.38
CA LEU A 129 3.22 6.26 -4.45
C LEU A 129 2.20 6.30 -5.58
N ALA A 130 2.69 6.60 -6.78
CA ALA A 130 1.87 6.64 -7.99
C ALA A 130 2.70 6.24 -9.21
N ILE A 131 2.11 5.49 -10.12
CA ILE A 131 2.75 5.10 -11.38
C ILE A 131 1.86 5.44 -12.56
N SER A 132 2.40 6.20 -13.54
CA SER A 132 1.63 6.67 -14.68
C SER A 132 1.17 5.53 -15.58
N THR A 133 -0.09 5.62 -16.02
CA THR A 133 -0.71 4.69 -16.96
C THR A 133 -0.52 5.05 -18.42
N LEU A 134 0.20 6.13 -18.71
CA LEU A 134 0.44 6.59 -20.08
C LEU A 134 1.02 5.47 -20.94
N GLY A 135 0.30 5.11 -22.01
CA GLY A 135 0.67 4.04 -22.92
C GLY A 135 0.19 2.64 -22.48
N LEU A 136 -0.46 2.51 -21.32
CA LEU A 136 -1.04 1.24 -20.88
C LEU A 136 -2.44 1.07 -21.51
N PRO A 137 -2.68 0.01 -22.34
CA PRO A 137 -3.97 -0.20 -22.98
C PRO A 137 -5.06 -0.50 -21.94
N PRO A 138 -6.25 0.15 -22.01
CA PRO A 138 -7.28 0.04 -20.98
C PRO A 138 -7.89 -1.36 -20.86
N ASP A 139 -7.90 -2.11 -21.94
CA ASP A 139 -8.54 -3.44 -22.02
C ASP A 139 -7.59 -4.61 -21.85
N ARG A 140 -6.27 -4.39 -21.94
CA ARG A 140 -5.28 -5.44 -21.75
C ARG A 140 -5.05 -5.72 -20.28
N PRO A 141 -4.89 -7.00 -19.90
CA PRO A 141 -4.51 -7.34 -18.55
C PRO A 141 -3.07 -6.87 -18.26
N PHE A 142 -2.84 -6.46 -17.03
CA PHE A 142 -1.53 -6.11 -16.49
C PHE A 142 -1.42 -6.59 -15.04
N TRP A 143 -0.21 -6.63 -14.52
CA TRP A 143 0.08 -6.97 -13.12
C TRP A 143 0.84 -5.80 -12.49
N LEU A 144 0.55 -5.53 -11.23
CA LEU A 144 1.25 -4.53 -10.43
C LEU A 144 1.94 -5.22 -9.27
N GLN A 145 3.22 -4.93 -9.10
CA GLN A 145 4.00 -5.35 -7.93
C GLN A 145 4.42 -4.11 -7.14
N PHE A 146 4.26 -4.20 -5.84
CA PHE A 146 4.79 -3.24 -4.89
C PHE A 146 5.79 -3.94 -3.98
N GLU A 147 6.97 -3.33 -3.85
CA GLU A 147 8.05 -3.79 -2.99
C GLU A 147 8.50 -2.66 -2.08
N MET A 148 8.81 -2.99 -0.83
CA MET A 148 9.38 -2.08 0.16
C MET A 148 10.45 -2.80 0.97
N ARG A 149 11.56 -2.10 1.24
CA ARG A 149 12.61 -2.61 2.12
C ARG A 149 13.31 -1.47 2.86
N THR A 150 13.87 -1.78 4.02
CA THR A 150 14.83 -0.90 4.68
C THR A 150 16.19 -0.99 4.01
N THR A 151 16.93 0.10 4.05
CA THR A 151 18.33 0.15 3.62
C THR A 151 19.21 0.69 4.72
N GLU A 152 20.44 0.20 4.75
CA GLU A 152 21.47 0.76 5.61
C GLU A 152 22.11 1.99 4.94
N ARG A 153 22.65 2.90 5.77
CA ARG A 153 23.32 4.11 5.28
C ARG A 153 24.47 3.79 4.31
N ARG A 154 25.15 2.66 4.49
CA ARG A 154 26.28 2.22 3.63
C ARG A 154 25.79 1.83 2.24
N GLU A 155 24.66 1.17 2.12
CA GLU A 155 24.07 0.80 0.84
C GLU A 155 23.62 2.05 0.07
N LEU A 156 23.14 3.07 0.77
CA LEU A 156 22.72 4.34 0.17
C LEU A 156 23.89 5.14 -0.43
N ALA A 157 25.09 5.06 0.15
CA ALA A 157 26.25 5.80 -0.33
C ALA A 157 26.69 5.37 -1.74
N GLY A 158 26.42 4.12 -2.14
CA GLY A 158 26.66 3.61 -3.51
C GLY A 158 25.53 3.88 -4.51
N VAL A 159 24.35 4.29 -4.02
CA VAL A 159 23.11 4.38 -4.81
C VAL A 159 22.71 5.82 -5.09
N VAL A 160 23.10 6.75 -4.22
CA VAL A 160 22.73 8.16 -4.26
C VAL A 160 23.89 8.95 -4.85
N GLY A 161 23.84 9.21 -6.17
CA GLY A 161 24.64 10.29 -6.77
C GLY A 161 23.99 11.65 -6.57
N ASP A 162 24.71 12.73 -6.86
CA ASP A 162 24.21 14.11 -6.79
C ASP A 162 22.95 14.38 -7.62
N SER A 163 22.65 13.51 -8.59
CA SER A 163 21.51 13.60 -9.51
C SER A 163 20.30 12.71 -9.14
N GLY A 164 20.32 12.02 -8.01
CA GLY A 164 19.23 11.13 -7.58
C GLY A 164 19.60 9.66 -7.51
N ILE A 165 18.60 8.80 -7.41
CA ILE A 165 18.79 7.34 -7.33
C ILE A 165 19.09 6.80 -8.74
N SER A 166 20.21 6.11 -8.91
CA SER A 166 20.52 5.40 -10.14
C SER A 166 19.61 4.18 -10.31
N LEU A 167 18.97 4.06 -11.47
CA LEU A 167 18.07 2.94 -11.78
C LEU A 167 18.82 1.59 -11.75
N SER A 168 20.08 1.57 -12.19
CA SER A 168 20.93 0.37 -12.15
C SER A 168 21.23 -0.08 -10.72
N SER A 169 21.53 0.86 -9.83
CA SER A 169 21.78 0.57 -8.42
C SER A 169 20.52 0.06 -7.70
N LEU A 170 19.35 0.53 -8.12
CA LEU A 170 18.08 0.02 -7.57
C LEU A 170 17.77 -1.40 -8.06
N ILE A 171 18.01 -1.69 -9.34
CA ILE A 171 17.86 -3.04 -9.86
C ILE A 171 18.76 -3.99 -9.08
N ASP A 172 19.99 -3.59 -8.84
CA ASP A 172 20.96 -4.36 -8.06
C ASP A 172 20.48 -4.59 -6.62
N ILE A 173 19.99 -3.54 -5.97
CA ILE A 173 19.44 -3.61 -4.62
C ILE A 173 18.25 -4.58 -4.55
N PHE A 174 17.27 -4.49 -5.46
CA PHE A 174 16.10 -5.37 -5.42
C PHE A 174 16.36 -6.78 -5.99
N SER A 175 17.47 -7.01 -6.65
CA SER A 175 17.90 -8.32 -7.17
C SER A 175 18.68 -9.15 -6.15
N HIS A 176 19.24 -8.53 -5.13
CA HIS A 176 19.95 -9.23 -4.05
C HIS A 176 19.05 -9.49 -2.85
N PRO A 177 19.22 -10.63 -2.14
CA PRO A 177 18.47 -10.86 -0.92
C PRO A 177 18.70 -9.72 0.06
N ALA A 178 17.60 -9.20 0.60
CA ALA A 178 17.61 -8.03 1.47
C ALA A 178 18.50 -8.29 2.70
N GLY A 179 19.60 -7.55 2.82
CA GLY A 179 20.36 -7.43 4.06
C GLY A 179 19.68 -6.52 5.09
N GLY A 180 18.53 -5.95 4.74
CA GLY A 180 17.79 -5.00 5.58
C GLY A 180 16.85 -5.66 6.58
N ASP A 181 16.45 -4.89 7.60
CA ASP A 181 15.61 -5.35 8.70
C ASP A 181 14.14 -5.59 8.30
N LEU A 182 13.72 -5.11 7.13
CA LEU A 182 12.37 -5.27 6.59
C LEU A 182 12.43 -5.50 5.08
N TYR A 183 11.72 -6.52 4.62
CA TYR A 183 11.37 -6.71 3.21
C TYR A 183 9.89 -7.09 3.08
N TRP A 184 9.19 -6.40 2.22
CA TRP A 184 7.78 -6.66 1.92
C TRP A 184 7.54 -6.57 0.42
N SER A 185 6.86 -7.56 -0.14
CA SER A 185 6.50 -7.61 -1.56
C SER A 185 5.11 -8.19 -1.73
N ARG A 186 4.30 -7.55 -2.57
CA ARG A 186 2.97 -8.03 -2.96
C ARG A 186 2.69 -7.67 -4.41
N SER A 187 1.90 -8.54 -5.04
CA SER A 187 1.45 -8.35 -6.41
C SER A 187 -0.08 -8.39 -6.48
N ALA A 188 -0.61 -7.65 -7.43
CA ALA A 188 -2.02 -7.68 -7.80
C ALA A 188 -2.13 -7.89 -9.32
N GLY A 189 -3.04 -8.74 -9.74
CA GLY A 189 -3.27 -9.05 -11.16
C GLY A 189 -3.90 -10.43 -11.38
N PRO A 190 -4.40 -10.67 -12.61
CA PRO A 190 -4.48 -9.72 -13.74
C PRO A 190 -5.50 -8.59 -13.49
N LEU A 191 -5.12 -7.36 -13.81
CA LEU A 191 -5.95 -6.16 -13.67
C LEU A 191 -6.21 -5.56 -15.06
N ARG A 192 -7.30 -4.79 -15.19
CA ARG A 192 -7.55 -3.96 -16.38
C ARG A 192 -7.90 -2.55 -15.92
N LEU A 193 -7.39 -1.53 -16.60
CA LEU A 193 -7.63 -0.12 -16.18
C LEU A 193 -9.12 0.23 -16.09
N ARG A 194 -9.93 -0.28 -17.00
CA ARG A 194 -11.37 -0.02 -17.04
C ARG A 194 -12.13 -0.57 -15.83
N ASP A 195 -11.61 -1.65 -15.21
CA ASP A 195 -12.27 -2.39 -14.14
C ASP A 195 -11.81 -1.90 -12.75
N LEU A 196 -10.81 -1.02 -12.70
CA LEU A 196 -10.27 -0.51 -11.44
C LEU A 196 -11.21 0.49 -10.75
N PRO A 197 -11.27 0.46 -9.41
CA PRO A 197 -11.95 1.48 -8.64
C PRO A 197 -11.34 2.87 -8.93
N ARG A 198 -12.20 3.83 -9.30
CA ARG A 198 -11.77 5.21 -9.57
C ARG A 198 -11.82 6.03 -8.30
N ILE A 199 -10.71 6.65 -7.97
CA ILE A 199 -10.65 7.70 -6.96
C ILE A 199 -10.71 9.05 -7.68
N ARG A 200 -11.54 9.96 -7.17
CA ARG A 200 -11.48 11.35 -7.64
C ARG A 200 -10.14 11.93 -7.19
N ALA A 201 -9.31 12.34 -8.13
CA ALA A 201 -8.12 13.11 -7.81
C ALA A 201 -8.56 14.29 -6.95
N PHE A 202 -8.05 14.38 -5.74
CA PHE A 202 -8.23 15.55 -4.89
C PHE A 202 -7.47 16.70 -5.60
N ARG A 203 -8.14 17.43 -6.47
CA ARG A 203 -7.65 18.71 -6.95
C ARG A 203 -7.68 19.66 -5.75
N GLY A 204 -6.60 19.66 -4.97
CA GLY A 204 -6.36 20.69 -4.00
C GLY A 204 -6.45 22.03 -4.74
N LYS A 205 -7.50 22.81 -4.47
CA LYS A 205 -7.50 24.23 -4.79
C LYS A 205 -6.30 24.82 -4.02
N ILE A 206 -5.24 25.11 -4.74
CA ILE A 206 -4.22 26.05 -4.28
C ILE A 206 -4.93 27.42 -4.35
N GLY A 207 -5.32 27.89 -3.19
CA GLY A 207 -5.77 29.26 -2.96
C GLY A 207 -4.59 30.09 -2.50
#